data_8b4387de51879ce08103c92212f208d5
#
_entry.id   8b4387de51879ce08103c92212f208d5
#
_cell.length_a   1.000
_cell.length_b   1.000
_cell.length_c   1.000
_cell.angle_alpha   90.00
_cell.angle_beta   90.00
_cell.angle_gamma   90.00
#
_symmetry.space_group_name_H-M   'P 1'
#
loop_
_entity.id
_entity.type
_entity.pdbx_description
1 polymer ?
#
loop_
_entity_poly.entity_id
_entity_poly.type
_entity_poly.pdbx_seq_one_letter_code
_entity_poly.pdbx_strand_id
1 'polypeptide(L)'
;MPRSAVDILLTFPPRMLSPTEQALVQEWLRLAGDLPLAYVSQRRSDDPKFFGRVVIATGPDTKPSHTIHTPAGLALWLVTSMGPPQSVRQFNTLRDALNSVRPVLS
;
A
#
# COMPACT_ATOMS: atom_id res chain seq x y z
N MET A 1 -15.87 20.07 1.29
CA MET A 1 -16.18 18.64 1.53
C MET A 1 -14.90 17.83 1.46
N PRO A 2 -14.65 16.94 2.39
CA PRO A 2 -13.50 16.05 2.27
C PRO A 2 -13.66 15.14 1.06
N ARG A 3 -12.55 14.87 0.37
CA ARG A 3 -12.57 13.93 -0.74
C ARG A 3 -12.67 12.51 -0.22
N SER A 4 -13.42 11.65 -0.92
CA SER A 4 -13.41 10.23 -0.64
C SER A 4 -12.08 9.62 -1.10
N ALA A 5 -11.73 8.44 -0.55
CA ALA A 5 -10.52 7.72 -1.00
C ALA A 5 -10.58 7.39 -2.48
N VAL A 6 -11.77 7.07 -3.01
CA VAL A 6 -11.95 6.77 -4.43
C VAL A 6 -11.66 8.02 -5.28
N ASP A 7 -12.15 9.20 -4.86
CA ASP A 7 -11.87 10.46 -5.58
C ASP A 7 -10.38 10.77 -5.59
N ILE A 8 -9.67 10.51 -4.50
CA ILE A 8 -8.23 10.70 -4.43
C ILE A 8 -7.51 9.79 -5.42
N LEU A 9 -7.91 8.52 -5.53
CA LEU A 9 -7.34 7.58 -6.49
C LEU A 9 -7.53 8.03 -7.93
N LEU A 10 -8.68 8.61 -8.26
CA LEU A 10 -8.98 9.07 -9.62
C LEU A 10 -8.25 10.37 -9.97
N THR A 11 -7.98 11.23 -8.97
CA THR A 11 -7.41 12.56 -9.19
C THR A 11 -5.87 12.57 -9.12
N PHE A 12 -5.29 11.77 -8.20
CA PHE A 12 -3.86 11.77 -7.90
C PHE A 12 -3.27 10.38 -8.17
N PRO A 13 -2.38 10.24 -9.16
CA PRO A 13 -1.76 8.94 -9.43
C PRO A 13 -0.84 8.54 -8.28
N PRO A 14 -0.66 7.23 -8.02
CA PRO A 14 0.31 6.76 -7.05
C PRO A 14 1.73 7.19 -7.41
N ARG A 15 2.56 7.48 -6.39
CA ARG A 15 3.98 7.78 -6.58
C ARG A 15 4.85 6.58 -6.14
N MET A 16 6.12 6.59 -6.55
CA MET A 16 7.08 5.59 -6.07
C MET A 16 7.33 5.72 -4.57
N LEU A 17 7.63 4.59 -3.94
CA LEU A 17 8.11 4.58 -2.56
C LEU A 17 9.56 5.03 -2.51
N SER A 18 9.90 5.88 -1.53
CA SER A 18 11.27 6.28 -1.27
C SER A 18 12.08 5.13 -0.65
N PRO A 19 13.44 5.22 -0.66
CA PRO A 19 14.26 4.19 0.01
C PRO A 19 13.91 4.02 1.50
N THR A 20 13.60 5.11 2.21
CA THR A 20 13.18 5.05 3.62
C THR A 20 11.86 4.30 3.76
N GLU A 21 10.91 4.56 2.88
CA GLU A 21 9.62 3.88 2.89
C GLU A 21 9.79 2.39 2.58
N GLN A 22 10.63 2.05 1.60
CA GLN A 22 10.93 0.65 1.29
C GLN A 22 11.58 -0.06 2.47
N ALA A 23 12.48 0.60 3.18
CA ALA A 23 13.11 0.03 4.37
C ALA A 23 12.08 -0.27 5.46
N LEU A 24 11.10 0.60 5.66
CA LEU A 24 10.02 0.36 6.63
C LEU A 24 9.17 -0.85 6.22
N VAL A 25 8.86 -0.99 4.93
CA VAL A 25 8.13 -2.16 4.42
C VAL A 25 8.93 -3.43 4.67
N GLN A 26 10.24 -3.43 4.43
CA GLN A 26 11.09 -4.60 4.68
C GLN A 26 11.10 -4.99 6.15
N GLU A 27 11.20 -4.00 7.05
CA GLU A 27 11.12 -4.27 8.49
C GLU A 27 9.77 -4.86 8.88
N TRP A 28 8.68 -4.31 8.34
CA TRP A 28 7.34 -4.84 8.57
C TRP A 28 7.21 -6.27 8.06
N LEU A 29 7.75 -6.58 6.88
CA LEU A 29 7.73 -7.93 6.31
C LEU A 29 8.49 -8.92 7.21
N ARG A 30 9.64 -8.49 7.72
CA ARG A 30 10.44 -9.32 8.63
C ARG A 30 9.67 -9.65 9.90
N LEU A 31 8.99 -8.66 10.47
CA LEU A 31 8.21 -8.84 11.70
C LEU A 31 6.92 -9.63 11.47
N ALA A 32 6.29 -9.45 10.32
CA ALA A 32 5.06 -10.17 9.98
C ALA A 32 5.30 -11.65 9.72
N GLY A 33 6.39 -12.01 9.05
CA GLY A 33 6.96 -13.36 8.93
C GLY A 33 6.09 -14.49 8.36
N ASP A 34 4.78 -14.43 8.55
CA ASP A 34 3.84 -15.50 8.22
C ASP A 34 2.96 -15.19 7.00
N LEU A 35 3.25 -14.09 6.31
CA LEU A 35 2.47 -13.73 5.12
C LEU A 35 2.89 -14.60 3.91
N PRO A 36 1.93 -15.21 3.20
CA PRO A 36 2.24 -16.04 2.04
C PRO A 36 2.93 -15.29 0.91
N LEU A 37 2.58 -14.01 0.75
CA LEU A 37 3.14 -13.17 -0.31
C LEU A 37 3.10 -11.70 0.14
N ALA A 38 4.24 -11.02 0.03
CA ALA A 38 4.27 -9.56 0.20
C ALA A 38 5.51 -9.03 -0.51
N TYR A 39 5.34 -7.95 -1.28
CA TYR A 39 6.45 -7.34 -2.00
C TYR A 39 6.14 -5.90 -2.37
N VAL A 40 7.19 -5.13 -2.61
CA VAL A 40 7.07 -3.78 -3.15
C VAL A 40 7.19 -3.88 -4.67
N SER A 41 6.17 -3.43 -5.38
CA SER A 41 6.16 -3.36 -6.83
C SER A 41 6.35 -1.90 -7.24
N GLN A 42 7.38 -1.62 -8.04
CA GLN A 42 7.62 -0.28 -8.57
C GLN A 42 7.93 -0.38 -10.06
N ARG A 43 7.25 0.44 -10.85
CA ARG A 43 7.49 0.54 -12.28
C ARG A 43 8.45 1.67 -12.58
N ARG A 44 9.12 1.59 -13.71
CA ARG A 44 10.08 2.62 -14.12
C ARG A 44 9.38 3.90 -14.53
N SER A 45 10.10 5.01 -14.40
CA SER A 45 9.58 6.36 -14.67
C SER A 45 9.28 6.62 -16.15
N ASP A 46 9.75 5.80 -17.07
CA ASP A 46 9.44 5.92 -18.49
C ASP A 46 8.06 5.34 -18.85
N ASP A 47 7.41 4.66 -17.91
CA ASP A 47 6.06 4.15 -18.09
C ASP A 47 5.07 5.23 -17.67
N PRO A 48 4.13 5.66 -18.54
CA PRO A 48 3.13 6.66 -18.18
C PRO A 48 2.19 6.23 -17.06
N LYS A 49 2.16 4.93 -16.73
CA LYS A 49 1.41 4.39 -15.59
C LYS A 49 2.30 4.09 -14.40
N PHE A 50 3.40 4.81 -14.32
CA PHE A 50 4.41 4.62 -13.29
C PHE A 50 3.86 4.85 -11.88
N PHE A 51 4.08 3.89 -10.99
CA PHE A 51 3.69 4.02 -9.58
C PHE A 51 4.37 2.94 -8.73
N GLY A 52 4.43 3.21 -7.42
CA GLY A 52 4.90 2.25 -6.44
C GLY A 52 3.76 1.80 -5.54
N ARG A 53 3.78 0.53 -5.17
CA ARG A 53 2.80 -0.02 -4.23
C ARG A 53 3.35 -1.23 -3.49
N VAL A 54 2.80 -1.49 -2.32
CA VAL A 54 3.03 -2.73 -1.60
C VAL A 54 1.88 -3.68 -1.94
N VAL A 55 2.20 -4.88 -2.37
CA VAL A 55 1.22 -5.92 -2.69
C VAL A 55 1.31 -7.00 -1.61
N ILE A 56 0.19 -7.35 -0.99
CA ILE A 56 0.12 -8.26 0.15
C ILE A 56 -0.93 -9.33 -0.11
N ALA A 57 -0.59 -10.59 0.16
CA ALA A 57 -1.54 -11.69 0.21
C ALA A 57 -1.56 -12.26 1.62
N THR A 58 -2.73 -12.30 2.25
CA THR A 58 -2.90 -12.84 3.61
C THR A 58 -3.52 -14.24 3.61
N GLY A 59 -4.05 -14.68 2.46
CA GLY A 59 -4.66 -15.98 2.33
C GLY A 59 -3.71 -17.05 1.78
N PRO A 60 -4.07 -18.32 1.88
CA PRO A 60 -3.18 -19.43 1.49
C PRO A 60 -2.98 -19.57 -0.01
N ASP A 61 -3.81 -18.96 -0.83
CA ASP A 61 -3.74 -19.07 -2.29
C ASP A 61 -2.83 -18.03 -2.94
N THR A 62 -2.16 -17.20 -2.16
CA THR A 62 -1.24 -16.14 -2.60
C THR A 62 -1.84 -15.09 -3.53
N LYS A 63 -3.17 -15.04 -3.63
CA LYS A 63 -3.83 -13.96 -4.37
C LYS A 63 -3.70 -12.64 -3.61
N PRO A 64 -3.41 -11.52 -4.27
CA PRO A 64 -3.33 -10.24 -3.59
C PRO A 64 -4.63 -9.92 -2.84
N SER A 65 -4.51 -9.66 -1.53
CA SER A 65 -5.64 -9.30 -0.68
C SER A 65 -5.68 -7.82 -0.36
N HIS A 66 -4.51 -7.19 -0.36
CA HIS A 66 -4.38 -5.76 -0.04
C HIS A 66 -3.29 -5.14 -0.89
N THR A 67 -3.47 -3.86 -1.24
CA THR A 67 -2.41 -3.04 -1.81
C THR A 67 -2.31 -1.75 -1.01
N ILE A 68 -1.09 -1.24 -0.85
CA ILE A 68 -0.82 0.01 -0.14
C ILE A 68 -0.05 0.91 -1.08
N HIS A 69 -0.51 2.15 -1.23
CA HIS A 69 0.18 3.14 -2.06
C HIS A 69 -0.07 4.55 -1.53
N THR A 70 0.73 5.49 -2.02
CA THR A 70 0.59 6.90 -1.66
C THR A 70 0.39 7.72 -2.93
N PRO A 71 -0.66 8.55 -3.02
CA PRO A 71 -0.86 9.43 -4.16
C PRO A 71 0.20 10.52 -4.24
N ALA A 72 0.65 10.84 -5.45
CA ALA A 72 1.63 11.89 -5.66
C ALA A 72 1.08 13.23 -5.19
N GLY A 73 1.89 13.98 -4.44
CA GLY A 73 1.52 15.32 -3.96
C GLY A 73 0.66 15.34 -2.71
N LEU A 74 0.31 14.18 -2.14
CA LEU A 74 -0.51 14.10 -0.93
C LEU A 74 0.26 13.38 0.17
N ALA A 75 0.11 13.86 1.41
CA ALA A 75 0.75 13.27 2.58
C ALA A 75 -0.20 12.27 3.24
N LEU A 76 -0.61 11.24 2.49
CA LEU A 76 -1.49 10.19 3.02
C LEU A 76 -1.21 8.86 2.31
N TRP A 77 -1.69 7.79 2.90
CA TRP A 77 -1.54 6.43 2.38
C TRP A 77 -2.90 5.77 2.23
N LEU A 78 -3.06 5.00 1.16
CA LEU A 78 -4.30 4.28 0.87
C LEU A 78 -4.06 2.79 0.95
N VAL A 79 -4.94 2.11 1.69
CA VAL A 79 -4.97 0.64 1.77
C VAL A 79 -6.23 0.17 1.06
N THR A 80 -6.05 -0.56 -0.04
CA THR A 80 -7.15 -1.12 -0.83
C THR A 80 -7.29 -2.59 -0.50
N SER A 81 -8.48 -2.98 -0.05
CA SER A 81 -8.84 -4.38 0.16
C SER A 81 -9.40 -4.94 -1.14
N MET A 82 -8.85 -6.05 -1.62
CA MET A 82 -9.18 -6.63 -2.93
C MET A 82 -10.35 -7.61 -2.88
N GLY A 83 -10.73 -8.08 -1.70
CA GLY A 83 -11.85 -9.00 -1.54
C GLY A 83 -13.21 -8.29 -1.57
N PRO A 84 -14.32 -9.03 -1.86
CA PRO A 84 -15.65 -8.42 -1.75
C PRO A 84 -16.09 -8.27 -0.29
N PRO A 85 -16.64 -7.11 0.11
CA PRO A 85 -16.69 -5.91 -0.70
C PRO A 85 -15.32 -5.22 -0.76
N GLN A 86 -14.96 -4.69 -1.91
CA GLN A 86 -13.76 -3.87 -2.03
C GLN A 86 -13.90 -2.63 -1.16
N SER A 87 -12.81 -2.25 -0.50
CA SER A 87 -12.80 -1.04 0.34
C SER A 87 -11.45 -0.33 0.19
N VAL A 88 -11.48 0.99 0.39
CA VAL A 88 -10.27 1.80 0.40
C VAL A 88 -10.28 2.60 1.70
N ARG A 89 -9.19 2.52 2.48
CA ARG A 89 -9.02 3.25 3.74
C ARG A 89 -7.84 4.18 3.64
N GLN A 90 -7.91 5.31 4.34
CA GLN A 90 -6.88 6.33 4.37
C GLN A 90 -6.13 6.30 5.69
N PHE A 91 -4.81 6.51 5.61
CA PHE A 91 -3.94 6.60 6.79
C PHE A 91 -2.97 7.77 6.60
N ASN A 92 -2.56 8.40 7.69
CA ASN A 92 -1.65 9.53 7.64
C ASN A 92 -0.19 9.10 7.47
N THR A 93 0.14 7.86 7.82
CA THR A 93 1.52 7.37 7.74
C THR A 93 1.54 5.97 7.14
N LEU A 94 2.68 5.62 6.53
CA LEU A 94 2.91 4.26 6.03
C LEU A 94 2.87 3.25 7.18
N ARG A 95 3.41 3.60 8.35
CA ARG A 95 3.37 2.74 9.53
C ARG A 95 1.94 2.33 9.89
N ASP A 96 1.03 3.30 9.95
CA ASP A 96 -0.38 3.02 10.25
C ASP A 96 -1.03 2.17 9.16
N ALA A 97 -0.70 2.44 7.90
CA ALA A 97 -1.23 1.65 6.78
C ALA A 97 -0.78 0.19 6.87
N LEU A 98 0.50 -0.06 7.12
CA LEU A 98 1.04 -1.42 7.28
C LEU A 98 0.41 -2.12 8.48
N ASN A 99 0.30 -1.42 9.60
CA ASN A 99 -0.30 -1.98 10.82
C ASN A 99 -1.79 -2.29 10.68
N SER A 100 -2.48 -1.64 9.75
CA SER A 100 -3.89 -1.96 9.51
C SER A 100 -4.06 -3.34 8.89
N VAL A 101 -3.03 -3.84 8.21
CA VAL A 101 -3.03 -5.19 7.62
C VAL A 101 -2.47 -6.20 8.63
N ARG A 102 -1.34 -5.88 9.25
CA ARG A 102 -0.70 -6.73 10.27
C ARG A 102 -0.04 -5.82 11.31
N PRO A 103 -0.58 -5.74 12.53
CA PRO A 103 -0.11 -4.77 13.54
C PRO A 103 1.15 -5.28 14.26
N VAL A 104 2.29 -5.23 13.59
CA VAL A 104 3.58 -5.69 14.12
C VAL A 104 4.59 -4.56 14.35
N LEU A 105 4.32 -3.35 13.86
CA LEU A 105 5.18 -2.19 14.10
C LEU A 105 4.73 -1.46 15.37
N SER A 106 5.67 -1.11 16.21
CA SER A 106 5.38 -0.37 17.45
C SER A 106 5.33 1.14 17.24
#